data_bdf1fe6be9f73838094ba598175bc071
#
_entry.id   bdf1fe6be9f73838094ba598175bc071
#
_cell.length_a   1.000
_cell.length_b   1.000
_cell.length_c   1.000
_cell.angle_alpha   90.00
_cell.angle_beta   90.00
_cell.angle_gamma   90.00
#
_symmetry.space_group_name_H-M   'P 1'
#
loop_
_entity.id
_entity.type
_entity.pdbx_description
1 polymer ?
#
loop_
_entity_poly.entity_id
_entity_poly.type
_entity_poly.pdbx_seq_one_letter_code
_entity_poly.pdbx_strand_id
1 'polypeptide(L)'
;MILTDEQEKIIEQIKKPDCKLIKINAVSGAGKSSTLIEIAKALKVRSGLYVSYNKAIATEAASKFSAEVLCKTIHSLAYGYTVPNFNLKLIPTIKARMIKENIHPVRKSFIVEALSRYFLSRHITIAEYIDEFYNGKFSPEEIDLMRNYFVLMKEGKIECSHDFYLKLFHVFLYHKIIKLPEYDLLMMDEAGDITGVSFEIFKLIEADKKVMVGDNQQNIYSFNQTINGFEAFADEGTQMTLSQSFRVSTSLSPYVKEFCNTYLDNNMDFEGFPYKALPKPNDITMFYIARTNSGIISRMIELDIQKKRYNLTRPVYSIFALPLLLMRLNKTPDSEIREPEFKFLEADMKDWLSSPKIRKDFDSPLKYILSEHSDDQNIISAMNLLRKFSPWQIVQTYTKAKEHEKSSTTYKITVTSAHSSKGLTKI
;
A
#
# COMPACT_ATOMS: atom_id res chain seq x y z
N MET A 1 -25.40 18.52 -7.31
CA MET A 1 -24.83 18.22 -5.99
C MET A 1 -24.71 19.55 -5.25
N ILE A 2 -25.07 19.64 -4.00
CA ILE A 2 -24.84 20.85 -3.19
C ILE A 2 -23.43 20.71 -2.63
N LEU A 3 -22.57 21.70 -2.93
CA LEU A 3 -21.21 21.77 -2.41
C LEU A 3 -21.19 22.32 -1.00
N THR A 4 -20.17 22.00 -0.22
CA THR A 4 -19.89 22.67 1.04
C THR A 4 -19.14 23.97 0.80
N ASP A 5 -19.17 24.87 1.77
CA ASP A 5 -18.42 26.14 1.70
C ASP A 5 -16.91 25.92 1.47
N GLU A 6 -16.35 24.85 2.06
CA GLU A 6 -14.95 24.47 1.85
C GLU A 6 -14.68 24.04 0.40
N GLN A 7 -15.58 23.24 -0.19
CA GLN A 7 -15.47 22.81 -1.57
C GLN A 7 -15.58 24.00 -2.54
N GLU A 8 -16.50 24.92 -2.28
CA GLU A 8 -16.65 26.16 -3.08
C GLU A 8 -15.38 27.01 -3.02
N LYS A 9 -14.81 27.23 -1.83
CA LYS A 9 -13.55 27.98 -1.65
C LYS A 9 -12.39 27.31 -2.39
N ILE A 10 -12.30 25.97 -2.40
CA ILE A 10 -11.27 25.24 -3.16
C ILE A 10 -11.43 25.48 -4.65
N ILE A 11 -12.67 25.41 -5.16
CA ILE A 11 -12.96 25.65 -6.59
C ILE A 11 -12.68 27.10 -6.97
N GLU A 12 -12.99 28.07 -6.13
CA GLU A 12 -12.66 29.47 -6.37
C GLU A 12 -11.15 29.70 -6.38
N GLN A 13 -10.42 29.08 -5.45
CA GLN A 13 -8.98 29.22 -5.36
C GLN A 13 -8.27 28.65 -6.60
N ILE A 14 -8.64 27.47 -7.08
CA ILE A 14 -7.97 26.84 -8.23
C ILE A 14 -8.21 27.62 -9.54
N LYS A 15 -9.32 28.37 -9.65
CA LYS A 15 -9.61 29.21 -10.81
C LYS A 15 -8.69 30.41 -10.93
N LYS A 16 -8.05 30.85 -9.85
CA LYS A 16 -7.15 32.02 -9.89
C LYS A 16 -5.97 31.72 -10.83
N PRO A 17 -5.57 32.67 -11.69
CA PRO A 17 -4.49 32.45 -12.68
C PRO A 17 -3.15 32.09 -12.05
N ASP A 18 -2.83 32.66 -10.88
CA ASP A 18 -1.60 32.46 -10.11
C ASP A 18 -1.56 31.16 -9.33
N CYS A 19 -2.71 30.52 -9.11
CA CYS A 19 -2.78 29.26 -8.41
C CYS A 19 -2.38 28.10 -9.33
N LYS A 20 -1.20 27.54 -9.15
CA LYS A 20 -0.68 26.41 -9.94
C LYS A 20 -0.82 25.06 -9.25
N LEU A 21 -0.80 25.03 -7.91
CA LEU A 21 -0.91 23.83 -7.10
C LEU A 21 -1.83 24.07 -5.90
N ILE A 22 -2.80 23.17 -5.72
CA ILE A 22 -3.59 23.07 -4.47
C ILE A 22 -3.32 21.73 -3.81
N LYS A 23 -3.11 21.79 -2.49
CA LYS A 23 -2.98 20.65 -1.59
C LYS A 23 -4.21 20.59 -0.69
N ILE A 24 -5.01 19.54 -0.81
CA ILE A 24 -6.27 19.39 -0.06
C ILE A 24 -6.09 18.31 0.99
N ASN A 25 -5.92 18.71 2.25
CA ASN A 25 -5.99 17.77 3.37
C ASN A 25 -7.46 17.50 3.73
N ALA A 26 -7.92 16.30 3.51
CA ALA A 26 -9.33 15.96 3.58
C ALA A 26 -9.58 14.81 4.55
N VAL A 27 -10.41 15.02 5.54
CA VAL A 27 -10.80 13.98 6.49
C VAL A 27 -11.49 12.80 5.80
N SER A 28 -11.51 11.65 6.47
CA SER A 28 -12.17 10.46 5.94
C SER A 28 -13.65 10.73 5.61
N GLY A 29 -14.03 10.47 4.37
CA GLY A 29 -15.41 10.68 3.91
C GLY A 29 -15.78 12.13 3.59
N ALA A 30 -14.82 13.04 3.44
CA ALA A 30 -15.07 14.45 3.15
C ALA A 30 -15.43 14.75 1.66
N GLY A 31 -15.64 13.72 0.85
CA GLY A 31 -16.01 13.95 -0.55
C GLY A 31 -14.83 14.29 -1.46
N LYS A 32 -13.61 13.82 -1.17
CA LYS A 32 -12.38 14.02 -1.98
C LYS A 32 -12.62 13.89 -3.47
N SER A 33 -13.09 12.72 -3.92
CA SER A 33 -13.31 12.45 -5.35
C SER A 33 -14.38 13.35 -5.97
N SER A 34 -15.44 13.69 -5.21
CA SER A 34 -16.47 14.63 -5.67
C SER A 34 -15.90 16.02 -5.87
N THR A 35 -15.06 16.49 -4.96
CA THR A 35 -14.38 17.79 -5.09
C THR A 35 -13.48 17.83 -6.33
N LEU A 36 -12.71 16.77 -6.60
CA LEU A 36 -11.87 16.69 -7.81
C LEU A 36 -12.71 16.73 -9.10
N ILE A 37 -13.87 16.05 -9.13
CA ILE A 37 -14.78 16.09 -10.27
C ILE A 37 -15.32 17.51 -10.50
N GLU A 38 -15.74 18.19 -9.44
CA GLU A 38 -16.27 19.56 -9.56
C GLU A 38 -15.17 20.58 -9.94
N ILE A 39 -13.92 20.38 -9.49
CA ILE A 39 -12.76 21.15 -9.96
C ILE A 39 -12.59 20.98 -11.48
N ALA A 40 -12.58 19.74 -11.99
CA ALA A 40 -12.42 19.48 -13.42
C ALA A 40 -13.53 20.12 -14.26
N LYS A 41 -14.79 20.06 -13.80
CA LYS A 41 -15.93 20.73 -14.42
C LYS A 41 -15.78 22.27 -14.41
N ALA A 42 -15.41 22.82 -13.27
CA ALA A 42 -15.30 24.26 -13.06
C ALA A 42 -14.18 24.90 -13.90
N LEU A 43 -13.11 24.16 -14.16
CA LEU A 43 -12.00 24.52 -15.05
C LEU A 43 -12.29 24.23 -16.53
N LYS A 44 -13.40 23.54 -16.86
CA LYS A 44 -13.73 23.09 -18.21
C LYS A 44 -12.58 22.34 -18.88
N VAL A 45 -12.00 21.39 -18.12
CA VAL A 45 -10.84 20.59 -18.52
C VAL A 45 -11.11 19.86 -19.82
N ARG A 46 -10.18 19.95 -20.78
CA ARG A 46 -10.18 19.24 -22.07
C ARG A 46 -9.13 18.14 -22.15
N SER A 47 -8.08 18.28 -21.34
CA SER A 47 -7.01 17.29 -21.20
C SER A 47 -6.66 17.17 -19.71
N GLY A 48 -7.26 16.17 -19.02
CA GLY A 48 -7.00 15.92 -17.60
C GLY A 48 -6.32 14.57 -17.34
N LEU A 49 -5.48 14.52 -16.33
CA LEU A 49 -4.93 13.27 -15.82
C LEU A 49 -5.24 13.12 -14.33
N TYR A 50 -5.95 12.06 -14.00
CA TYR A 50 -6.17 11.63 -12.62
C TYR A 50 -5.30 10.41 -12.32
N VAL A 51 -4.46 10.50 -11.29
CA VAL A 51 -3.61 9.40 -10.83
C VAL A 51 -3.97 8.99 -9.40
N SER A 52 -4.06 7.68 -9.18
CA SER A 52 -4.29 7.08 -7.87
C SER A 52 -3.34 5.92 -7.60
N TYR A 53 -3.27 5.49 -6.35
CA TYR A 53 -2.44 4.35 -5.96
C TYR A 53 -3.05 3.00 -6.39
N ASN A 54 -4.38 2.88 -6.42
CA ASN A 54 -5.09 1.60 -6.47
C ASN A 54 -5.99 1.53 -7.72
N LYS A 55 -5.98 0.36 -8.38
CA LYS A 55 -6.75 0.12 -9.61
C LYS A 55 -8.26 0.28 -9.41
N ALA A 56 -8.80 -0.15 -8.26
CA ALA A 56 -10.24 -0.03 -8.00
C ALA A 56 -10.65 1.44 -7.92
N ILE A 57 -9.85 2.29 -7.26
CA ILE A 57 -10.08 3.75 -7.18
C ILE A 57 -9.99 4.39 -8.57
N ALA A 58 -8.96 4.03 -9.37
CA ALA A 58 -8.84 4.54 -10.74
C ALA A 58 -10.03 4.15 -11.63
N THR A 59 -10.52 2.91 -11.49
CA THR A 59 -11.69 2.42 -12.26
C THR A 59 -12.97 3.11 -11.83
N GLU A 60 -13.18 3.31 -10.53
CA GLU A 60 -14.32 4.06 -10.00
C GLU A 60 -14.28 5.52 -10.45
N ALA A 61 -13.10 6.16 -10.41
CA ALA A 61 -12.90 7.51 -10.91
C ALA A 61 -13.25 7.62 -12.39
N ALA A 62 -12.78 6.69 -13.23
CA ALA A 62 -13.09 6.66 -14.66
C ALA A 62 -14.58 6.56 -14.98
N SER A 63 -15.39 5.98 -14.08
CA SER A 63 -16.86 5.93 -14.24
C SER A 63 -17.56 7.25 -13.86
N LYS A 64 -16.87 8.16 -13.19
CA LYS A 64 -17.44 9.42 -12.64
C LYS A 64 -16.93 10.67 -13.32
N PHE A 65 -15.68 10.65 -13.78
CA PHE A 65 -15.12 11.76 -14.56
C PHE A 65 -15.65 11.74 -16.00
N SER A 66 -15.56 12.89 -16.68
CA SER A 66 -15.83 12.99 -18.11
C SER A 66 -14.72 12.33 -18.94
N ALA A 67 -14.97 12.05 -20.21
CA ALA A 67 -14.04 11.37 -21.11
C ALA A 67 -12.71 12.13 -21.32
N GLU A 68 -12.69 13.42 -21.05
CA GLU A 68 -11.52 14.30 -21.15
C GLU A 68 -10.51 14.06 -20.03
N VAL A 69 -10.89 13.33 -18.98
CA VAL A 69 -10.00 13.01 -17.85
C VAL A 69 -9.55 11.57 -17.91
N LEU A 70 -8.28 11.36 -18.21
CA LEU A 70 -7.66 10.04 -18.21
C LEU A 70 -7.41 9.58 -16.76
N CYS A 71 -8.11 8.53 -16.31
CA CYS A 71 -7.93 7.97 -14.97
C CYS A 71 -7.03 6.74 -15.01
N LYS A 72 -5.90 6.79 -14.29
CA LYS A 72 -4.89 5.72 -14.24
C LYS A 72 -4.36 5.53 -12.82
N THR A 73 -3.83 4.33 -12.55
CA THR A 73 -2.86 4.26 -11.45
C THR A 73 -1.51 4.74 -11.94
N ILE A 74 -0.66 5.25 -11.03
CA ILE A 74 0.67 5.73 -11.42
C ILE A 74 1.50 4.59 -12.06
N HIS A 75 1.36 3.37 -11.56
CA HIS A 75 1.96 2.17 -12.16
C HIS A 75 1.43 1.88 -13.56
N SER A 76 0.12 2.02 -13.81
CA SER A 76 -0.43 1.77 -15.15
C SER A 76 -0.05 2.85 -16.15
N LEU A 77 0.16 4.08 -15.71
CA LEU A 77 0.74 5.14 -16.53
C LEU A 77 2.17 4.78 -16.92
N ALA A 78 3.02 4.49 -15.93
CA ALA A 78 4.42 4.11 -16.14
C ALA A 78 4.57 2.86 -17.03
N TYR A 79 3.71 1.86 -16.84
CA TYR A 79 3.69 0.63 -17.64
C TYR A 79 3.58 0.92 -19.14
N GLY A 80 2.66 1.78 -19.54
CA GLY A 80 2.43 2.09 -20.95
C GLY A 80 3.62 2.72 -21.66
N TYR A 81 4.47 3.43 -20.92
CA TYR A 81 5.66 4.09 -21.47
C TYR A 81 6.96 3.29 -21.34
N THR A 82 6.97 2.23 -20.51
CA THR A 82 8.22 1.49 -20.23
C THR A 82 8.13 0.03 -20.66
N VAL A 83 7.20 -0.75 -20.13
CA VAL A 83 7.23 -2.21 -20.26
C VAL A 83 7.19 -2.69 -21.71
N PRO A 84 6.26 -2.23 -22.58
CA PRO A 84 6.25 -2.65 -23.99
C PRO A 84 7.46 -2.16 -24.77
N ASN A 85 7.93 -0.93 -24.48
CA ASN A 85 8.98 -0.27 -25.24
C ASN A 85 10.38 -0.88 -24.98
N PHE A 86 10.58 -1.48 -23.81
CA PHE A 86 11.85 -2.07 -23.38
C PHE A 86 11.79 -3.60 -23.22
N ASN A 87 10.66 -4.20 -23.61
CA ASN A 87 10.48 -5.66 -23.57
C ASN A 87 10.73 -6.26 -22.18
N LEU A 88 10.30 -5.55 -21.12
CA LEU A 88 10.60 -5.90 -19.74
C LEU A 88 9.86 -7.17 -19.31
N LYS A 89 10.58 -8.07 -18.63
CA LYS A 89 10.04 -9.31 -18.07
C LYS A 89 9.69 -9.09 -16.60
N LEU A 90 8.39 -9.11 -16.27
CA LEU A 90 7.92 -8.75 -14.94
C LEU A 90 7.86 -9.94 -13.99
N ILE A 91 8.33 -9.72 -12.78
CA ILE A 91 8.16 -10.58 -11.62
C ILE A 91 7.63 -9.76 -10.43
N PRO A 92 6.95 -10.39 -9.45
CA PRO A 92 6.44 -9.65 -8.30
C PRO A 92 7.52 -8.91 -7.49
N THR A 93 8.66 -9.56 -7.24
CA THR A 93 9.80 -9.01 -6.47
C THR A 93 11.12 -9.54 -7.01
N ILE A 94 12.15 -8.69 -7.04
CA ILE A 94 13.52 -9.13 -7.31
C ILE A 94 14.05 -9.96 -6.14
N LYS A 95 15.00 -10.89 -6.41
CA LYS A 95 15.47 -11.86 -5.42
C LYS A 95 16.99 -11.97 -5.42
N ALA A 96 17.57 -12.28 -4.28
CA ALA A 96 19.00 -12.45 -4.07
C ALA A 96 19.65 -13.44 -5.08
N ARG A 97 18.95 -14.51 -5.47
CA ARG A 97 19.40 -15.48 -6.46
C ARG A 97 19.61 -14.91 -7.89
N MET A 98 19.09 -13.72 -8.15
CA MET A 98 19.32 -13.04 -9.44
C MET A 98 20.75 -12.52 -9.54
N ILE A 99 21.41 -12.26 -8.40
CA ILE A 99 22.82 -11.86 -8.33
C ILE A 99 23.68 -13.09 -8.58
N LYS A 100 24.39 -13.09 -9.72
CA LYS A 100 25.18 -14.24 -10.17
C LYS A 100 26.58 -14.26 -9.58
N GLU A 101 27.08 -13.12 -9.14
CA GLU A 101 28.40 -12.94 -8.56
C GLU A 101 28.58 -13.80 -7.32
N ASN A 102 29.83 -14.23 -7.07
CA ASN A 102 30.17 -15.04 -5.91
C ASN A 102 30.26 -14.18 -4.65
N ILE A 103 29.11 -13.79 -4.12
CA ILE A 103 28.95 -12.96 -2.93
C ILE A 103 28.18 -13.77 -1.89
N HIS A 104 28.48 -13.58 -0.61
CA HIS A 104 27.78 -14.26 0.47
C HIS A 104 26.25 -14.02 0.39
N PRO A 105 25.41 -15.05 0.58
CA PRO A 105 23.95 -14.95 0.40
C PRO A 105 23.28 -13.81 1.18
N VAL A 106 23.65 -13.60 2.45
CA VAL A 106 23.15 -12.49 3.26
C VAL A 106 23.47 -11.13 2.60
N ARG A 107 24.67 -11.00 2.03
CA ARG A 107 25.07 -9.77 1.36
C ARG A 107 24.29 -9.54 0.06
N LYS A 108 24.00 -10.62 -0.70
CA LYS A 108 23.11 -10.55 -1.87
C LYS A 108 21.70 -10.07 -1.48
N SER A 109 21.16 -10.58 -0.38
CA SER A 109 19.84 -10.15 0.12
C SER A 109 19.85 -8.68 0.50
N PHE A 110 20.90 -8.20 1.16
CA PHE A 110 21.05 -6.80 1.55
C PHE A 110 21.16 -5.86 0.32
N ILE A 111 21.91 -6.28 -0.72
CA ILE A 111 21.99 -5.55 -2.00
C ILE A 111 20.61 -5.46 -2.67
N VAL A 112 19.88 -6.59 -2.75
CA VAL A 112 18.53 -6.64 -3.36
C VAL A 112 17.53 -5.80 -2.58
N GLU A 113 17.59 -5.81 -1.26
CA GLU A 113 16.75 -4.95 -0.42
C GLU A 113 17.02 -3.47 -0.69
N ALA A 114 18.28 -3.06 -0.66
CA ALA A 114 18.66 -1.67 -0.94
C ALA A 114 18.23 -1.23 -2.35
N LEU A 115 18.38 -2.09 -3.35
CA LEU A 115 17.95 -1.82 -4.72
C LEU A 115 16.42 -1.72 -4.83
N SER A 116 15.67 -2.59 -4.15
CA SER A 116 14.21 -2.54 -4.11
C SER A 116 13.70 -1.25 -3.46
N ARG A 117 14.35 -0.82 -2.38
CA ARG A 117 14.04 0.43 -1.69
C ARG A 117 14.39 1.66 -2.54
N TYR A 118 15.51 1.60 -3.28
CA TYR A 118 15.86 2.64 -4.25
C TYR A 118 14.77 2.82 -5.31
N PHE A 119 14.13 1.76 -5.80
CA PHE A 119 13.06 1.88 -6.79
C PHE A 119 11.86 2.70 -6.30
N LEU A 120 11.61 2.72 -5.01
CA LEU A 120 10.53 3.50 -4.40
C LEU A 120 10.97 4.92 -3.95
N SER A 121 12.26 5.22 -4.00
CA SER A 121 12.82 6.47 -3.53
C SER A 121 12.64 7.63 -4.51
N ARG A 122 12.89 8.86 -4.04
CA ARG A 122 12.90 10.08 -4.86
C ARG A 122 14.18 10.26 -5.70
N HIS A 123 15.28 9.58 -5.33
CA HIS A 123 16.59 9.77 -5.91
C HIS A 123 16.68 9.34 -7.37
N ILE A 124 17.43 10.06 -8.18
CA ILE A 124 17.67 9.71 -9.59
C ILE A 124 18.75 8.65 -9.71
N THR A 125 19.79 8.73 -8.91
CA THR A 125 20.89 7.78 -8.96
C THR A 125 20.93 6.83 -7.75
N ILE A 126 21.43 5.61 -7.96
CA ILE A 126 21.66 4.64 -6.89
C ILE A 126 22.69 5.17 -5.90
N ALA A 127 23.73 5.88 -6.39
CA ALA A 127 24.76 6.40 -5.51
C ALA A 127 24.23 7.42 -4.50
N GLU A 128 23.46 8.41 -4.95
CA GLU A 128 22.81 9.40 -4.05
C GLU A 128 21.94 8.71 -3.00
N TYR A 129 21.16 7.71 -3.40
CA TYR A 129 20.32 6.96 -2.49
C TYR A 129 21.11 6.18 -1.44
N ILE A 130 22.19 5.50 -1.87
CA ILE A 130 23.05 4.72 -0.98
C ILE A 130 23.81 5.63 -0.01
N ASP A 131 24.28 6.77 -0.48
CA ASP A 131 24.98 7.75 0.35
C ASP A 131 24.06 8.30 1.46
N GLU A 132 22.82 8.71 1.12
CA GLU A 132 21.86 9.25 2.09
C GLU A 132 21.43 8.22 3.14
N PHE A 133 21.11 6.96 2.74
CA PHE A 133 20.47 6.01 3.64
C PHE A 133 21.37 4.91 4.19
N TYR A 134 22.51 4.67 3.59
CA TYR A 134 23.38 3.57 3.97
C TYR A 134 24.81 3.98 4.37
N ASN A 135 25.19 5.22 4.15
CA ASN A 135 26.41 5.87 4.65
C ASN A 135 27.62 4.91 4.83
N GLY A 136 28.26 4.51 3.71
CA GLY A 136 29.42 3.63 3.71
C GLY A 136 29.16 2.15 3.99
N LYS A 137 27.91 1.71 4.08
CA LYS A 137 27.59 0.27 4.24
C LYS A 137 27.77 -0.56 2.96
N PHE A 138 27.94 0.09 1.81
CA PHE A 138 28.21 -0.56 0.52
C PHE A 138 29.54 -0.10 -0.04
N SER A 139 30.30 -1.05 -0.60
CA SER A 139 31.52 -0.71 -1.32
C SER A 139 31.22 -0.10 -2.69
N PRO A 140 32.17 0.63 -3.31
CA PRO A 140 32.01 1.13 -4.68
C PRO A 140 31.65 0.04 -5.68
N GLU A 141 32.26 -1.16 -5.55
CA GLU A 141 32.02 -2.31 -6.44
C GLU A 141 30.58 -2.82 -6.28
N GLU A 142 30.00 -2.79 -5.09
CA GLU A 142 28.62 -3.18 -4.84
C GLU A 142 27.62 -2.16 -5.40
N ILE A 143 27.96 -0.87 -5.33
CA ILE A 143 27.17 0.20 -5.96
C ILE A 143 27.21 0.04 -7.48
N ASP A 144 28.36 -0.26 -8.06
CA ASP A 144 28.51 -0.53 -9.50
C ASP A 144 27.76 -1.81 -9.91
N LEU A 145 27.76 -2.83 -9.05
CA LEU A 145 26.96 -4.02 -9.23
C LEU A 145 25.47 -3.69 -9.31
N MET A 146 24.95 -2.88 -8.38
CA MET A 146 23.55 -2.43 -8.40
C MET A 146 23.22 -1.66 -9.68
N ARG A 147 24.11 -0.78 -10.14
CA ARG A 147 23.98 -0.04 -11.41
C ARG A 147 23.93 -1.00 -12.61
N ASN A 148 24.81 -2.00 -12.63
CA ASN A 148 24.82 -3.01 -13.70
C ASN A 148 23.50 -3.80 -13.74
N TYR A 149 22.98 -4.24 -12.58
CA TYR A 149 21.68 -4.93 -12.51
C TYR A 149 20.53 -4.03 -12.96
N PHE A 150 20.56 -2.75 -12.63
CA PHE A 150 19.59 -1.78 -13.14
C PHE A 150 19.62 -1.70 -14.68
N VAL A 151 20.81 -1.66 -15.27
CA VAL A 151 20.98 -1.64 -16.73
C VAL A 151 20.49 -2.95 -17.37
N LEU A 152 20.84 -4.12 -16.80
CA LEU A 152 20.39 -5.43 -17.30
C LEU A 152 18.87 -5.57 -17.26
N MET A 153 18.22 -5.06 -16.22
CA MET A 153 16.73 -4.98 -16.12
C MET A 153 16.17 -4.07 -17.21
N LYS A 154 16.74 -2.87 -17.39
CA LYS A 154 16.31 -1.90 -18.41
C LYS A 154 16.40 -2.47 -19.83
N GLU A 155 17.43 -3.27 -20.11
CA GLU A 155 17.64 -3.92 -21.40
C GLU A 155 16.80 -5.20 -21.59
N GLY A 156 15.95 -5.57 -20.62
CA GLY A 156 15.15 -6.80 -20.65
C GLY A 156 15.97 -8.10 -20.60
N LYS A 157 17.28 -8.01 -20.29
CA LYS A 157 18.17 -9.17 -20.17
C LYS A 157 17.87 -10.03 -18.96
N ILE A 158 17.40 -9.41 -17.89
CA ILE A 158 16.93 -10.08 -16.67
C ILE A 158 15.54 -9.58 -16.30
N GLU A 159 14.87 -10.35 -15.44
CA GLU A 159 13.54 -10.01 -14.91
C GLU A 159 13.61 -8.80 -13.97
N CYS A 160 12.51 -8.03 -13.89
CA CYS A 160 12.40 -6.86 -13.03
C CYS A 160 11.06 -6.79 -12.29
N SER A 161 11.00 -6.02 -11.18
CA SER A 161 9.77 -5.83 -10.41
C SER A 161 8.88 -4.72 -11.01
N HIS A 162 7.66 -4.62 -10.48
CA HIS A 162 6.76 -3.50 -10.81
C HIS A 162 7.34 -2.15 -10.36
N ASP A 163 8.02 -2.10 -9.22
CA ASP A 163 8.64 -0.86 -8.73
C ASP A 163 9.83 -0.43 -9.61
N PHE A 164 10.51 -1.38 -10.25
CA PHE A 164 11.59 -1.06 -11.19
C PHE A 164 11.09 -0.26 -12.39
N TYR A 165 10.03 -0.68 -13.09
CA TYR A 165 9.57 0.07 -14.25
C TYR A 165 8.97 1.42 -13.86
N LEU A 166 8.41 1.56 -12.65
CA LEU A 166 8.00 2.84 -12.11
C LEU A 166 9.21 3.77 -11.92
N LYS A 167 10.31 3.26 -11.34
CA LYS A 167 11.56 3.99 -11.21
C LYS A 167 12.17 4.33 -12.58
N LEU A 168 12.15 3.43 -13.53
CA LEU A 168 12.63 3.66 -14.88
C LEU A 168 11.85 4.79 -15.56
N PHE A 169 10.53 4.82 -15.41
CA PHE A 169 9.68 5.89 -15.89
C PHE A 169 10.04 7.24 -15.25
N HIS A 170 10.27 7.27 -13.93
CA HIS A 170 10.74 8.45 -13.22
C HIS A 170 12.07 8.99 -13.79
N VAL A 171 13.07 8.11 -13.93
CA VAL A 171 14.37 8.47 -14.50
C VAL A 171 14.24 9.01 -15.92
N PHE A 172 13.38 8.40 -16.74
CA PHE A 172 13.16 8.82 -18.12
C PHE A 172 12.42 10.16 -18.23
N LEU A 173 11.47 10.43 -17.35
CA LEU A 173 10.83 11.76 -17.26
C LEU A 173 11.85 12.83 -16.85
N TYR A 174 12.64 12.55 -15.83
CA TYR A 174 13.68 13.49 -15.34
C TYR A 174 14.68 13.86 -16.45
N HIS A 175 15.16 12.86 -17.19
CA HIS A 175 16.08 13.09 -18.31
C HIS A 175 15.39 13.49 -19.63
N LYS A 176 14.07 13.73 -19.61
CA LYS A 176 13.27 14.08 -20.80
C LYS A 176 13.35 13.07 -21.95
N ILE A 177 13.65 11.82 -21.65
CA ILE A 177 13.66 10.71 -22.63
C ILE A 177 12.24 10.35 -23.06
N ILE A 178 11.29 10.43 -22.12
CA ILE A 178 9.84 10.29 -22.36
C ILE A 178 9.20 11.66 -22.23
N LYS A 179 8.33 12.00 -23.19
CA LYS A 179 7.48 13.18 -23.13
C LYS A 179 6.03 12.76 -22.99
N LEU A 180 5.37 13.23 -21.94
CA LEU A 180 3.92 13.10 -21.77
C LEU A 180 3.19 14.23 -22.50
N PRO A 181 1.89 14.07 -22.81
CA PRO A 181 1.05 15.18 -23.21
C PRO A 181 1.04 16.27 -22.15
N GLU A 182 0.80 17.49 -22.55
CA GLU A 182 0.49 18.59 -21.64
C GLU A 182 -0.96 18.45 -21.16
N TYR A 183 -1.18 18.67 -19.87
CA TYR A 183 -2.49 18.55 -19.26
C TYR A 183 -3.00 19.91 -18.78
N ASP A 184 -4.29 20.18 -18.96
CA ASP A 184 -4.95 21.34 -18.32
C ASP A 184 -4.98 21.13 -16.80
N LEU A 185 -5.17 19.85 -16.36
CA LEU A 185 -5.29 19.51 -14.94
C LEU A 185 -4.66 18.15 -14.64
N LEU A 186 -3.75 18.13 -13.68
CA LEU A 186 -3.21 16.92 -13.08
C LEU A 186 -3.73 16.76 -11.65
N MET A 187 -4.34 15.63 -11.36
CA MET A 187 -4.90 15.31 -10.04
C MET A 187 -4.24 14.06 -9.46
N MET A 188 -3.84 14.13 -8.19
CA MET A 188 -3.32 12.97 -7.42
C MET A 188 -4.22 12.72 -6.22
N ASP A 189 -4.79 11.51 -6.14
CA ASP A 189 -5.57 11.06 -4.98
C ASP A 189 -4.70 10.23 -4.02
N GLU A 190 -5.09 10.19 -2.75
CA GLU A 190 -4.39 9.54 -1.63
C GLU A 190 -2.95 10.07 -1.44
N ALA A 191 -2.75 11.37 -1.60
CA ALA A 191 -1.44 12.04 -1.52
C ALA A 191 -0.78 12.02 -0.14
N GLY A 192 -1.50 11.66 0.93
CA GLY A 192 -0.94 11.48 2.27
C GLY A 192 -0.08 10.22 2.44
N ASP A 193 -0.09 9.31 1.46
CA ASP A 193 0.52 7.97 1.59
C ASP A 193 1.13 7.52 0.25
N ILE A 194 2.05 8.32 -0.29
CA ILE A 194 2.68 8.10 -1.60
C ILE A 194 4.17 7.75 -1.46
N THR A 195 4.72 7.00 -2.43
CA THR A 195 6.16 6.74 -2.48
C THR A 195 6.92 7.94 -3.02
N GLY A 196 8.20 8.07 -2.65
CA GLY A 196 9.06 9.16 -3.12
C GLY A 196 9.12 9.22 -4.66
N VAL A 197 9.18 8.07 -5.33
CA VAL A 197 9.17 7.98 -6.80
C VAL A 197 7.84 8.50 -7.39
N SER A 198 6.70 8.18 -6.77
CA SER A 198 5.39 8.64 -7.23
C SER A 198 5.23 10.16 -7.08
N PHE A 199 5.76 10.69 -5.98
CA PHE A 199 5.82 12.13 -5.74
C PHE A 199 6.63 12.86 -6.82
N GLU A 200 7.85 12.39 -7.13
CA GLU A 200 8.68 13.01 -8.17
C GLU A 200 8.06 12.88 -9.56
N ILE A 201 7.42 11.77 -9.89
CA ILE A 201 6.68 11.64 -11.15
C ILE A 201 5.57 12.71 -11.24
N PHE A 202 4.80 12.92 -10.16
CA PHE A 202 3.77 13.97 -10.13
C PHE A 202 4.37 15.36 -10.34
N LYS A 203 5.55 15.64 -9.75
CA LYS A 203 6.26 16.92 -9.97
C LYS A 203 6.65 17.12 -11.44
N LEU A 204 7.19 16.08 -12.07
CA LEU A 204 7.74 16.12 -13.41
C LEU A 204 6.69 16.15 -14.52
N ILE A 205 5.47 15.70 -14.27
CA ILE A 205 4.38 15.81 -15.26
C ILE A 205 3.97 17.26 -15.41
N GLU A 206 4.00 17.77 -16.64
CA GLU A 206 3.61 19.14 -16.96
C GLU A 206 2.09 19.29 -17.00
N ALA A 207 1.56 20.27 -16.29
CA ALA A 207 0.14 20.62 -16.27
C ALA A 207 -0.06 22.10 -15.91
N ASP A 208 -1.10 22.73 -16.46
CA ASP A 208 -1.46 24.12 -16.14
C ASP A 208 -1.82 24.28 -14.67
N LYS A 209 -2.57 23.30 -14.15
CA LYS A 209 -3.00 23.22 -12.75
C LYS A 209 -2.72 21.84 -12.18
N LYS A 210 -2.30 21.79 -10.92
CA LYS A 210 -2.10 20.55 -10.18
C LYS A 210 -2.92 20.54 -8.89
N VAL A 211 -3.50 19.39 -8.56
CA VAL A 211 -4.25 19.18 -7.32
C VAL A 211 -3.78 17.89 -6.66
N MET A 212 -3.43 17.97 -5.40
CA MET A 212 -3.19 16.83 -4.55
C MET A 212 -4.29 16.75 -3.49
N VAL A 213 -4.89 15.59 -3.30
CA VAL A 213 -5.86 15.35 -2.24
C VAL A 213 -5.51 14.08 -1.48
N GLY A 214 -5.67 14.11 -0.17
CA GLY A 214 -5.41 12.95 0.68
C GLY A 214 -5.85 13.22 2.12
N ASP A 215 -5.66 12.23 2.96
CA ASP A 215 -5.95 12.29 4.39
C ASP A 215 -4.64 12.04 5.17
N ASN A 216 -4.12 13.05 5.82
CA ASN A 216 -2.87 12.94 6.61
C ASN A 216 -2.97 11.93 7.76
N GLN A 217 -4.19 11.59 8.19
CA GLN A 217 -4.43 10.64 9.28
C GLN A 217 -4.45 9.19 8.81
N GLN A 218 -4.51 8.94 7.50
CA GLN A 218 -4.61 7.61 6.92
C GLN A 218 -3.29 7.09 6.34
N ASN A 219 -2.14 7.59 6.80
CA ASN A 219 -0.84 7.03 6.44
C ASN A 219 -0.62 5.69 7.16
N ILE A 220 -1.03 4.58 6.52
CA ILE A 220 -0.90 3.22 7.05
C ILE A 220 0.15 2.39 6.31
N TYR A 221 0.80 2.95 5.28
CA TYR A 221 1.80 2.27 4.45
C TYR A 221 3.24 2.78 4.69
N SER A 222 3.51 3.44 5.82
CA SER A 222 4.84 3.97 6.17
C SER A 222 5.97 2.93 6.08
N PHE A 223 5.67 1.65 6.25
CA PHE A 223 6.62 0.54 6.05
C PHE A 223 7.07 0.37 4.58
N ASN A 224 6.34 0.91 3.60
CA ASN A 224 6.71 0.92 2.18
C ASN A 224 7.52 2.17 1.78
N GLN A 225 8.14 2.89 2.72
CA GLN A 225 8.85 4.16 2.48
C GLN A 225 7.95 5.22 1.83
N THR A 226 6.67 5.24 2.21
CA THR A 226 5.78 6.31 1.80
C THR A 226 6.17 7.61 2.49
N ILE A 227 5.97 8.69 1.78
CA ILE A 227 6.14 10.06 2.25
C ILE A 227 4.77 10.75 2.31
N ASN A 228 4.68 11.74 3.16
CA ASN A 228 3.55 12.64 3.13
C ASN A 228 3.76 13.69 2.01
N GLY A 229 2.99 13.57 0.92
CA GLY A 229 3.10 14.47 -0.21
C GLY A 229 2.81 15.93 0.14
N PHE A 230 2.01 16.20 1.17
CA PHE A 230 1.73 17.56 1.64
C PHE A 230 2.94 18.20 2.29
N GLU A 231 3.68 17.45 3.10
CA GLU A 231 4.93 17.90 3.73
C GLU A 231 6.04 18.05 2.70
N ALA A 232 6.11 17.16 1.73
CA ALA A 232 7.10 17.23 0.66
C ALA A 232 6.95 18.47 -0.25
N PHE A 233 5.74 19.05 -0.32
CA PHE A 233 5.45 20.35 -0.95
C PHE A 233 5.21 21.46 0.08
N ALA A 234 5.82 21.42 1.26
CA ALA A 234 5.52 22.36 2.34
C ALA A 234 5.57 23.83 1.88
N ASP A 235 6.57 24.18 1.08
CA ASP A 235 6.83 25.54 0.62
C ASP A 235 6.16 25.90 -0.71
N GLU A 236 5.43 24.95 -1.34
CA GLU A 236 4.83 25.15 -2.66
C GLU A 236 3.30 24.98 -2.61
N GLY A 237 2.59 25.82 -3.38
CA GLY A 237 1.15 25.72 -3.57
C GLY A 237 0.31 26.19 -2.40
N THR A 238 -1.01 26.16 -2.58
CA THR A 238 -1.99 26.57 -1.56
C THR A 238 -2.48 25.37 -0.79
N GLN A 239 -2.35 25.41 0.55
CA GLN A 239 -2.91 24.40 1.44
C GLN A 239 -4.37 24.71 1.73
N MET A 240 -5.26 23.73 1.57
CA MET A 240 -6.69 23.82 1.88
C MET A 240 -7.16 22.55 2.59
N THR A 241 -8.33 22.63 3.25
CA THR A 241 -8.88 21.54 4.04
C THR A 241 -10.30 21.19 3.63
N LEU A 242 -10.68 19.92 3.84
CA LEU A 242 -12.04 19.44 3.87
C LEU A 242 -12.26 18.76 5.21
N SER A 243 -12.90 19.46 6.14
CA SER A 243 -13.08 19.02 7.54
C SER A 243 -14.38 18.27 7.78
N GLN A 244 -15.38 18.44 6.90
CA GLN A 244 -16.70 17.82 7.05
C GLN A 244 -16.72 16.40 6.49
N SER A 245 -16.93 15.42 7.35
CA SER A 245 -17.12 14.01 6.96
C SER A 245 -18.59 13.70 6.68
N PHE A 246 -18.89 13.20 5.48
CA PHE A 246 -20.20 12.65 5.15
C PHE A 246 -20.36 11.17 5.54
N ARG A 247 -19.35 10.61 6.20
CA ARG A 247 -19.32 9.20 6.65
C ARG A 247 -19.54 9.06 8.14
N VAL A 248 -19.09 10.03 8.92
CA VAL A 248 -19.13 10.02 10.38
C VAL A 248 -20.26 10.93 10.85
N SER A 249 -21.06 10.46 11.80
CA SER A 249 -22.18 11.25 12.37
C SER A 249 -21.67 12.38 13.26
N THR A 250 -22.49 13.43 13.43
CA THR A 250 -22.24 14.52 14.39
C THR A 250 -22.10 14.03 15.82
N SER A 251 -22.74 12.91 16.19
CA SER A 251 -22.60 12.31 17.52
C SER A 251 -21.28 11.62 17.76
N LEU A 252 -20.62 11.11 16.68
CA LEU A 252 -19.34 10.39 16.77
C LEU A 252 -18.14 11.31 16.50
N SER A 253 -18.31 12.37 15.72
CA SER A 253 -17.19 13.25 15.31
C SER A 253 -16.39 13.87 16.46
N PRO A 254 -16.99 14.26 17.63
CA PRO A 254 -16.21 14.76 18.76
C PRO A 254 -15.17 13.74 19.27
N TYR A 255 -15.55 12.46 19.36
CA TYR A 255 -14.65 11.40 19.80
C TYR A 255 -13.53 11.15 18.81
N VAL A 256 -13.82 11.21 17.51
CA VAL A 256 -12.79 11.11 16.46
C VAL A 256 -11.82 12.28 16.56
N LYS A 257 -12.33 13.51 16.68
CA LYS A 257 -11.53 14.73 16.82
C LYS A 257 -10.63 14.66 18.05
N GLU A 258 -11.17 14.29 19.21
CA GLU A 258 -10.41 14.12 20.45
C GLU A 258 -9.32 13.06 20.31
N PHE A 259 -9.64 11.89 19.74
CA PHE A 259 -8.65 10.83 19.51
C PHE A 259 -7.51 11.31 18.61
N CYS A 260 -7.83 11.94 17.47
CA CYS A 260 -6.82 12.44 16.54
C CYS A 260 -5.92 13.49 17.18
N ASN A 261 -6.50 14.45 17.90
CA ASN A 261 -5.75 15.52 18.54
C ASN A 261 -4.91 15.02 19.73
N THR A 262 -5.34 13.94 20.40
CA THR A 262 -4.60 13.38 21.55
C THR A 262 -3.44 12.49 21.11
N TYR A 263 -3.64 11.67 20.08
CA TYR A 263 -2.68 10.60 19.74
C TYR A 263 -1.91 10.82 18.45
N LEU A 264 -2.35 11.73 17.58
CA LEU A 264 -1.72 11.96 16.27
C LEU A 264 -1.08 13.36 16.16
N ASP A 265 -1.05 14.11 17.26
CA ASP A 265 -0.45 15.44 17.40
C ASP A 265 -0.88 16.43 16.29
N ASN A 266 -2.17 16.46 16.02
CA ASN A 266 -2.74 17.27 14.94
C ASN A 266 -3.90 18.13 15.46
N ASN A 267 -3.78 19.43 15.29
CA ASN A 267 -4.90 20.38 15.38
C ASN A 267 -5.89 20.15 14.22
N MET A 268 -6.52 18.98 14.22
CA MET A 268 -7.43 18.58 13.18
C MET A 268 -8.83 19.11 13.46
N ASP A 269 -9.36 19.80 12.47
CA ASP A 269 -10.78 20.09 12.46
C ASP A 269 -11.54 18.93 11.82
N PHE A 270 -12.51 18.37 12.54
CA PHE A 270 -13.29 17.21 12.12
C PHE A 270 -14.75 17.40 12.47
N GLU A 271 -15.58 17.58 11.45
CA GLU A 271 -17.02 17.74 11.59
C GLU A 271 -17.76 16.52 11.06
N GLY A 272 -18.78 16.09 11.79
CA GLY A 272 -19.66 15.00 11.36
C GLY A 272 -20.84 15.49 10.54
N PHE A 273 -21.48 14.57 9.82
CA PHE A 273 -22.70 14.84 9.07
C PHE A 273 -23.95 14.54 9.90
N PRO A 274 -24.97 15.41 9.91
CA PRO A 274 -26.20 15.17 10.64
C PRO A 274 -27.06 14.12 9.90
N TYR A 275 -27.01 12.88 10.34
CA TYR A 275 -27.91 11.85 9.84
C TYR A 275 -29.33 12.09 10.34
N LYS A 276 -30.31 12.11 9.42
CA LYS A 276 -31.73 12.33 9.74
C LYS A 276 -32.38 11.14 10.46
N ALA A 277 -31.79 9.95 10.35
CA ALA A 277 -32.29 8.75 11.03
C ALA A 277 -31.12 7.80 11.36
N LEU A 278 -31.13 7.26 12.59
CA LEU A 278 -30.25 6.13 12.92
C LEU A 278 -30.72 4.87 12.16
N PRO A 279 -29.81 4.02 11.69
CA PRO A 279 -30.20 2.74 11.09
C PRO A 279 -31.00 1.92 12.12
N LYS A 280 -32.02 1.21 11.64
CA LYS A 280 -32.78 0.31 12.52
C LYS A 280 -31.83 -0.76 13.09
N PRO A 281 -32.03 -1.25 14.33
CA PRO A 281 -31.15 -2.26 14.92
C PRO A 281 -30.93 -3.50 14.05
N ASN A 282 -31.93 -3.85 13.21
CA ASN A 282 -31.82 -4.97 12.29
C ASN A 282 -30.95 -4.69 11.04
N ASP A 283 -30.62 -3.43 10.75
CA ASP A 283 -29.83 -3.04 9.58
C ASP A 283 -28.35 -2.81 9.92
N ILE A 284 -28.00 -2.95 11.20
CA ILE A 284 -26.63 -2.73 11.67
C ILE A 284 -25.72 -3.88 11.20
N THR A 285 -24.70 -3.55 10.44
CA THR A 285 -23.61 -4.46 10.08
C THR A 285 -22.42 -4.18 11.02
N MET A 286 -21.90 -5.21 11.67
CA MET A 286 -20.74 -5.11 12.54
C MET A 286 -19.45 -5.37 11.77
N PHE A 287 -18.48 -4.47 11.88
CA PHE A 287 -17.14 -4.66 11.35
C PHE A 287 -16.14 -4.89 12.48
N TYR A 288 -15.43 -6.01 12.42
CA TYR A 288 -14.26 -6.28 13.25
C TYR A 288 -12.99 -6.05 12.41
N ILE A 289 -12.24 -5.02 12.78
CA ILE A 289 -11.04 -4.63 12.07
C ILE A 289 -9.83 -5.02 12.92
N ALA A 290 -8.91 -5.78 12.36
CA ALA A 290 -7.66 -6.16 13.01
C ALA A 290 -6.44 -5.64 12.23
N ARG A 291 -5.34 -5.39 12.93
CA ARG A 291 -4.07 -4.98 12.30
C ARG A 291 -3.42 -6.13 11.55
N THR A 292 -3.47 -7.34 12.10
CA THR A 292 -2.76 -8.53 11.61
C THR A 292 -3.73 -9.65 11.22
N ASN A 293 -3.28 -10.56 10.35
CA ASN A 293 -4.02 -11.78 10.02
C ASN A 293 -4.30 -12.63 11.28
N SER A 294 -3.35 -12.67 12.22
CA SER A 294 -3.53 -13.37 13.50
C SER A 294 -4.66 -12.80 14.34
N GLY A 295 -4.83 -11.46 14.32
CA GLY A 295 -5.97 -10.78 14.96
C GLY A 295 -7.31 -11.14 14.29
N ILE A 296 -7.33 -11.23 12.96
CA ILE A 296 -8.50 -11.71 12.20
C ILE A 296 -8.85 -13.14 12.62
N ILE A 297 -7.89 -14.05 12.61
CA ILE A 297 -8.09 -15.47 12.98
C ILE A 297 -8.57 -15.59 14.41
N SER A 298 -7.96 -14.86 15.36
CA SER A 298 -8.41 -14.84 16.77
C SER A 298 -9.88 -14.46 16.87
N ARG A 299 -10.30 -13.44 16.14
CA ARG A 299 -11.70 -13.01 16.15
C ARG A 299 -12.64 -14.02 15.49
N MET A 300 -12.18 -14.67 14.41
CA MET A 300 -12.95 -15.74 13.76
C MET A 300 -13.19 -16.92 14.71
N ILE A 301 -12.15 -17.35 15.46
CA ILE A 301 -12.28 -18.42 16.47
C ILE A 301 -13.30 -18.03 17.55
N GLU A 302 -13.26 -16.79 18.06
CA GLU A 302 -14.24 -16.29 19.03
C GLU A 302 -15.68 -16.30 18.50
N LEU A 303 -15.86 -15.89 17.24
CA LEU A 303 -17.17 -15.91 16.58
C LEU A 303 -17.67 -17.35 16.35
N ASP A 304 -16.79 -18.26 15.96
CA ASP A 304 -17.10 -19.69 15.79
C ASP A 304 -17.55 -20.33 17.11
N ILE A 305 -16.91 -20.01 18.23
CA ILE A 305 -17.32 -20.43 19.58
C ILE A 305 -18.72 -19.90 19.90
N GLN A 306 -19.02 -18.65 19.52
CA GLN A 306 -20.33 -18.03 19.69
C GLN A 306 -21.37 -18.48 18.66
N LYS A 307 -21.02 -19.39 17.74
CA LYS A 307 -21.85 -19.87 16.62
C LYS A 307 -22.35 -18.72 15.73
N LYS A 308 -21.59 -17.64 15.61
CA LYS A 308 -21.89 -16.49 14.75
C LYS A 308 -21.21 -16.65 13.40
N ARG A 309 -21.95 -16.37 12.33
CA ARG A 309 -21.43 -16.38 10.96
C ARG A 309 -20.92 -14.99 10.58
N TYR A 310 -19.92 -14.94 9.70
CA TYR A 310 -19.23 -13.70 9.30
C TYR A 310 -18.80 -13.74 7.83
N ASN A 311 -18.62 -12.58 7.25
CA ASN A 311 -18.00 -12.38 5.94
C ASN A 311 -16.52 -12.03 6.11
N LEU A 312 -15.72 -12.32 5.10
CA LEU A 312 -14.33 -11.89 4.98
C LEU A 312 -14.18 -11.00 3.74
N THR A 313 -13.29 -10.03 3.81
CA THR A 313 -12.98 -9.13 2.67
C THR A 313 -11.82 -9.64 1.82
N ARG A 314 -11.16 -10.71 2.26
CA ARG A 314 -10.02 -11.35 1.59
C ARG A 314 -10.23 -12.87 1.54
N PRO A 315 -9.61 -13.55 0.55
CA PRO A 315 -9.63 -15.01 0.49
C PRO A 315 -9.12 -15.64 1.79
N VAL A 316 -9.83 -16.65 2.27
CA VAL A 316 -9.51 -17.36 3.52
C VAL A 316 -8.07 -17.83 3.54
N TYR A 317 -7.61 -18.40 2.42
CA TYR A 317 -6.23 -18.87 2.28
C TYR A 317 -5.22 -17.78 2.61
N SER A 318 -5.37 -16.57 2.07
CA SER A 318 -4.42 -15.46 2.29
C SER A 318 -4.31 -15.01 3.76
N ILE A 319 -5.33 -15.32 4.58
CA ILE A 319 -5.35 -14.99 6.00
C ILE A 319 -4.63 -16.07 6.82
N PHE A 320 -4.84 -17.35 6.47
CA PHE A 320 -4.34 -18.50 7.25
C PHE A 320 -2.99 -19.03 6.78
N ALA A 321 -2.48 -18.63 5.61
CA ALA A 321 -1.31 -19.23 5.00
C ALA A 321 -0.08 -19.29 5.91
N LEU A 322 0.30 -18.19 6.57
CA LEU A 322 1.48 -18.18 7.45
C LEU A 322 1.32 -19.06 8.70
N PRO A 323 0.25 -18.96 9.51
CA PRO A 323 0.06 -19.87 10.63
C PRO A 323 0.05 -21.35 10.25
N LEU A 324 -0.62 -21.72 9.15
CA LEU A 324 -0.65 -23.10 8.67
C LEU A 324 0.73 -23.59 8.22
N LEU A 325 1.51 -22.70 7.58
CA LEU A 325 2.88 -23.01 7.20
C LEU A 325 3.77 -23.26 8.42
N LEU A 326 3.74 -22.37 9.43
CA LEU A 326 4.53 -22.53 10.67
C LEU A 326 4.15 -23.80 11.43
N MET A 327 2.86 -24.16 11.44
CA MET A 327 2.40 -25.44 12.00
C MET A 327 2.97 -26.66 11.26
N ARG A 328 3.05 -26.58 9.93
CA ARG A 328 3.59 -27.64 9.06
C ARG A 328 5.10 -27.82 9.28
N LEU A 329 5.85 -26.73 9.31
CA LEU A 329 7.30 -26.72 9.56
C LEU A 329 7.69 -27.37 10.90
N ASN A 330 6.82 -27.28 11.90
CA ASN A 330 7.06 -27.93 13.20
C ASN A 330 6.86 -29.45 13.18
N LYS A 331 6.12 -30.01 12.20
CA LYS A 331 5.77 -31.44 12.14
C LYS A 331 6.55 -32.23 11.09
N THR A 332 6.91 -31.58 9.99
CA THR A 332 7.52 -32.20 8.82
C THR A 332 8.68 -31.35 8.33
N PRO A 333 9.90 -31.54 8.89
CA PRO A 333 11.08 -30.75 8.53
C PRO A 333 11.45 -30.80 7.04
N ASP A 334 11.13 -31.91 6.36
CA ASP A 334 11.47 -32.13 4.95
C ASP A 334 10.38 -31.64 3.97
N SER A 335 9.31 -31.00 4.47
CA SER A 335 8.25 -30.51 3.59
C SER A 335 8.70 -29.30 2.80
N GLU A 336 8.55 -29.34 1.47
CA GLU A 336 8.71 -28.16 0.61
C GLU A 336 7.71 -27.07 0.97
N ILE A 337 8.18 -25.83 1.04
CA ILE A 337 7.32 -24.66 1.16
C ILE A 337 6.74 -24.37 -0.22
N ARG A 338 5.44 -24.66 -0.40
CA ARG A 338 4.74 -24.51 -1.69
C ARG A 338 4.03 -23.18 -1.87
N GLU A 339 3.90 -22.40 -0.81
CA GLU A 339 3.25 -21.09 -0.83
C GLU A 339 4.17 -20.02 -1.44
N PRO A 340 3.81 -19.43 -2.59
CA PRO A 340 4.65 -18.45 -3.27
C PRO A 340 5.02 -17.24 -2.41
N GLU A 341 4.12 -16.82 -1.51
CA GLU A 341 4.31 -15.68 -0.63
C GLU A 341 5.41 -15.89 0.42
N PHE A 342 5.74 -17.14 0.73
CA PHE A 342 6.70 -17.50 1.79
C PHE A 342 7.94 -18.20 1.26
N LYS A 343 8.27 -18.02 -0.01
CA LYS A 343 9.50 -18.60 -0.60
C LYS A 343 10.80 -18.17 0.08
N PHE A 344 10.79 -17.06 0.82
CA PHE A 344 11.93 -16.67 1.64
C PHE A 344 12.21 -17.71 2.74
N LEU A 345 11.17 -18.31 3.34
CA LEU A 345 11.32 -19.37 4.32
C LEU A 345 11.82 -20.71 3.69
N GLU A 346 11.64 -20.88 2.38
CA GLU A 346 12.22 -22.02 1.66
C GLU A 346 13.74 -21.98 1.65
N ALA A 347 14.34 -20.80 1.56
CA ALA A 347 15.78 -20.62 1.62
C ALA A 347 16.32 -21.03 2.99
N ASP A 348 15.69 -20.54 4.04
CA ASP A 348 16.07 -20.89 5.43
C ASP A 348 15.93 -22.39 5.70
N MET A 349 14.87 -23.01 5.17
CA MET A 349 14.69 -24.48 5.26
C MET A 349 15.83 -25.23 4.56
N LYS A 350 16.23 -24.79 3.36
CA LYS A 350 17.36 -25.40 2.63
C LYS A 350 18.66 -25.23 3.39
N ASP A 351 18.90 -24.06 3.97
CA ASP A 351 20.08 -23.79 4.77
C ASP A 351 20.11 -24.67 6.02
N TRP A 352 18.98 -24.81 6.71
CA TRP A 352 18.88 -25.71 7.86
C TRP A 352 19.12 -27.18 7.47
N LEU A 353 18.54 -27.67 6.36
CA LEU A 353 18.71 -29.04 5.88
C LEU A 353 20.16 -29.34 5.43
N SER A 354 20.82 -28.37 4.77
CA SER A 354 22.14 -28.57 4.18
C SER A 354 23.31 -28.35 5.15
N SER A 355 23.09 -27.64 6.28
CA SER A 355 24.16 -27.28 7.21
C SER A 355 24.11 -28.11 8.50
N PRO A 356 25.06 -29.07 8.70
CA PRO A 356 25.16 -29.79 9.99
C PRO A 356 25.41 -28.87 11.18
N LYS A 357 26.08 -27.74 10.98
CA LYS A 357 26.35 -26.76 12.04
C LYS A 357 25.05 -26.10 12.51
N ILE A 358 24.22 -25.63 11.59
CA ILE A 358 22.92 -25.02 11.93
C ILE A 358 22.03 -26.02 12.66
N ARG A 359 22.00 -27.29 12.22
CA ARG A 359 21.25 -28.35 12.90
C ARG A 359 21.78 -28.74 14.29
N LYS A 360 23.04 -28.44 14.55
CA LYS A 360 23.61 -28.61 15.90
C LYS A 360 23.19 -27.49 16.86
N ASP A 361 23.13 -26.26 16.30
CA ASP A 361 22.79 -25.03 17.06
C ASP A 361 21.27 -24.90 17.27
N PHE A 362 20.47 -25.39 16.32
CA PHE A 362 19.01 -25.34 16.36
C PHE A 362 18.43 -26.76 16.14
N ASP A 363 17.70 -27.26 17.10
CA ASP A 363 17.11 -28.62 17.11
C ASP A 363 15.89 -28.79 16.18
N SER A 364 15.38 -27.66 15.62
CA SER A 364 14.27 -27.67 14.65
C SER A 364 14.36 -26.54 13.65
N PRO A 365 13.84 -26.74 12.41
CA PRO A 365 13.82 -25.69 11.40
C PRO A 365 13.02 -24.48 11.85
N LEU A 366 11.94 -24.68 12.61
CA LEU A 366 11.14 -23.60 13.13
C LEU A 366 11.93 -22.68 14.07
N LYS A 367 12.76 -23.26 14.96
CA LYS A 367 13.61 -22.45 15.85
C LYS A 367 14.64 -21.65 15.08
N TYR A 368 15.24 -22.23 14.04
CA TYR A 368 16.16 -21.53 13.17
C TYR A 368 15.46 -20.36 12.45
N ILE A 369 14.32 -20.59 11.79
CA ILE A 369 13.54 -19.56 11.13
C ILE A 369 13.14 -18.43 12.09
N LEU A 370 12.75 -18.76 13.31
CA LEU A 370 12.39 -17.76 14.32
C LEU A 370 13.59 -16.92 14.77
N SER A 371 14.81 -17.46 14.73
CA SER A 371 16.01 -16.69 15.05
C SER A 371 16.38 -15.73 13.91
N GLU A 372 16.27 -16.19 12.65
CA GLU A 372 16.57 -15.38 11.45
C GLU A 372 15.56 -14.24 11.22
N HIS A 373 14.31 -14.43 11.68
CA HIS A 373 13.21 -13.49 11.50
C HIS A 373 12.64 -13.00 12.85
N SER A 374 13.51 -12.79 13.83
CA SER A 374 13.12 -12.43 15.20
C SER A 374 12.40 -11.08 15.32
N ASP A 375 12.51 -10.21 14.32
CA ASP A 375 11.91 -8.88 14.21
C ASP A 375 10.70 -8.84 13.23
N ASP A 376 10.43 -9.92 12.46
CA ASP A 376 9.27 -9.96 11.57
C ASP A 376 7.96 -10.04 12.36
N GLN A 377 7.22 -8.93 12.35
CA GLN A 377 5.97 -8.77 13.09
C GLN A 377 4.87 -9.76 12.64
N ASN A 378 4.88 -10.22 11.39
CA ASN A 378 3.92 -11.21 10.92
C ASN A 378 4.22 -12.58 11.51
N ILE A 379 5.49 -12.97 11.54
CA ILE A 379 5.95 -14.24 12.15
C ILE A 379 5.69 -14.22 13.65
N ILE A 380 6.09 -13.14 14.35
CA ILE A 380 5.83 -12.97 15.78
C ILE A 380 4.33 -13.07 16.09
N SER A 381 3.50 -12.38 15.32
CA SER A 381 2.04 -12.39 15.49
C SER A 381 1.44 -13.78 15.24
N ALA A 382 1.93 -14.50 14.20
CA ALA A 382 1.50 -15.86 13.91
C ALA A 382 1.92 -16.84 15.02
N MET A 383 3.12 -16.72 15.56
CA MET A 383 3.59 -17.54 16.69
C MET A 383 2.77 -17.29 17.96
N ASN A 384 2.42 -16.03 18.24
CA ASN A 384 1.54 -15.70 19.37
C ASN A 384 0.15 -16.30 19.19
N LEU A 385 -0.37 -16.35 17.96
CA LEU A 385 -1.61 -17.06 17.66
C LEU A 385 -1.51 -18.57 17.97
N LEU A 386 -0.41 -19.21 17.52
CA LEU A 386 -0.15 -20.64 17.74
C LEU A 386 0.07 -20.99 19.22
N ARG A 387 0.47 -20.03 20.05
CA ARG A 387 0.56 -20.19 21.52
C ARG A 387 -0.79 -20.04 22.19
N LYS A 388 -1.67 -19.16 21.65
CA LYS A 388 -2.98 -18.83 22.23
C LYS A 388 -4.04 -19.89 21.93
N PHE A 389 -4.01 -20.48 20.73
CA PHE A 389 -5.02 -21.42 20.25
C PHE A 389 -4.39 -22.74 19.84
N SER A 390 -5.12 -23.85 20.10
CA SER A 390 -4.66 -25.16 19.67
C SER A 390 -4.63 -25.28 18.13
N PRO A 391 -3.74 -26.12 17.56
CA PRO A 391 -3.73 -26.40 16.13
C PRO A 391 -5.10 -26.82 15.58
N TRP A 392 -5.84 -27.61 16.37
CA TRP A 392 -7.18 -28.06 16.01
C TRP A 392 -8.17 -26.90 15.85
N GLN A 393 -8.17 -25.93 16.77
CA GLN A 393 -9.04 -24.75 16.68
C GLN A 393 -8.76 -23.93 15.41
N ILE A 394 -7.49 -23.73 15.09
CA ILE A 394 -7.06 -22.98 13.89
C ILE A 394 -7.51 -23.69 12.61
N VAL A 395 -7.29 -25.01 12.51
CA VAL A 395 -7.70 -25.81 11.35
C VAL A 395 -9.22 -25.88 11.22
N GLN A 396 -9.94 -26.06 12.32
CA GLN A 396 -11.41 -26.03 12.28
C GLN A 396 -11.96 -24.70 11.79
N THR A 397 -11.44 -23.58 12.31
CA THR A 397 -11.86 -22.25 11.85
C THR A 397 -11.53 -22.02 10.38
N TYR A 398 -10.35 -22.48 9.92
CA TYR A 398 -10.01 -22.46 8.49
C TYR A 398 -11.04 -23.22 7.64
N THR A 399 -11.39 -24.43 8.03
CA THR A 399 -12.36 -25.28 7.29
C THR A 399 -13.75 -24.61 7.22
N LYS A 400 -14.26 -24.13 8.35
CA LYS A 400 -15.55 -23.41 8.40
C LYS A 400 -15.54 -22.14 7.54
N ALA A 401 -14.43 -21.37 7.62
CA ALA A 401 -14.30 -20.16 6.81
C ALA A 401 -14.30 -20.47 5.32
N LYS A 402 -13.69 -21.58 4.89
CA LYS A 402 -13.72 -22.07 3.50
C LYS A 402 -15.13 -22.47 3.04
N GLU A 403 -15.95 -23.01 3.92
CA GLU A 403 -17.36 -23.29 3.65
C GLU A 403 -18.16 -21.99 3.49
N HIS A 404 -17.92 -21.00 4.36
CA HIS A 404 -18.55 -19.68 4.27
C HIS A 404 -18.14 -18.92 2.99
N GLU A 405 -16.87 -19.02 2.57
CA GLU A 405 -16.37 -18.40 1.34
C GLU A 405 -17.07 -18.90 0.08
N LYS A 406 -17.52 -20.15 0.07
CA LYS A 406 -18.29 -20.75 -1.02
C LYS A 406 -19.79 -20.38 -1.00
N SER A 407 -20.28 -19.84 0.11
CA SER A 407 -21.67 -19.45 0.28
C SER A 407 -21.93 -18.08 -0.35
N SER A 408 -23.02 -17.95 -1.10
CA SER A 408 -23.48 -16.64 -1.61
C SER A 408 -24.18 -15.79 -0.55
N THR A 409 -24.30 -16.27 0.69
CA THR A 409 -25.01 -15.59 1.77
C THR A 409 -24.16 -14.47 2.37
N THR A 410 -24.71 -13.25 2.47
CA THR A 410 -24.10 -12.13 3.16
C THR A 410 -24.55 -12.10 4.62
N TYR A 411 -23.59 -12.04 5.54
CA TYR A 411 -23.85 -12.01 6.98
C TYR A 411 -23.71 -10.58 7.55
N LYS A 412 -24.31 -10.32 8.71
CA LYS A 412 -24.27 -9.02 9.39
C LYS A 412 -22.91 -8.71 10.02
N ILE A 413 -22.03 -9.69 10.15
CA ILE A 413 -20.68 -9.52 10.72
C ILE A 413 -19.68 -9.62 9.58
N THR A 414 -18.76 -8.67 9.51
CA THR A 414 -17.61 -8.71 8.59
C THR A 414 -16.32 -8.61 9.42
N VAL A 415 -15.36 -9.51 9.16
CA VAL A 415 -14.04 -9.49 9.77
C VAL A 415 -13.02 -9.14 8.68
N THR A 416 -12.16 -8.14 8.96
CA THR A 416 -11.25 -7.59 7.96
C THR A 416 -9.97 -7.07 8.60
N SER A 417 -8.94 -6.78 7.78
CA SER A 417 -7.76 -6.03 8.23
C SER A 417 -7.96 -4.52 8.04
N ALA A 418 -7.20 -3.70 8.79
CA ALA A 418 -7.19 -2.25 8.61
C ALA A 418 -6.86 -1.86 7.16
N HIS A 419 -5.87 -2.51 6.53
CA HIS A 419 -5.50 -2.28 5.14
C HIS A 419 -6.64 -2.62 4.16
N SER A 420 -7.33 -3.72 4.38
CA SER A 420 -8.43 -4.15 3.49
C SER A 420 -9.73 -3.39 3.73
N SER A 421 -9.85 -2.69 4.86
CA SER A 421 -11.01 -1.83 5.16
C SER A 421 -10.86 -0.42 4.61
N LYS A 422 -9.63 0.01 4.26
CA LYS A 422 -9.38 1.34 3.67
C LYS A 422 -10.19 1.48 2.37
N GLY A 423 -10.97 2.54 2.27
CA GLY A 423 -11.85 2.79 1.13
C GLY A 423 -13.20 2.05 1.13
N LEU A 424 -13.43 1.09 2.03
CA LEU A 424 -14.75 0.48 2.15
C LEU A 424 -15.74 1.47 2.77
N THR A 425 -16.79 1.78 2.02
CA THR A 425 -17.96 2.50 2.55
C THR A 425 -19.11 1.53 2.67
N LYS A 426 -19.43 1.13 3.88
CA LYS A 426 -20.70 0.45 4.18
C LYS A 426 -21.35 1.18 5.35
N ILE A 427 -22.47 1.75 5.06
CA ILE A 427 -23.36 2.40 6.01
C ILE A 427 -24.16 1.32 6.74
#